data_52067518df5d487eed1dec2eba0f30dc
#
_entry.id   52067518df5d487eed1dec2eba0f30dc
#
_cell.length_a   1.000
_cell.length_b   1.000
_cell.length_c   1.000
_cell.angle_alpha   90.00
_cell.angle_beta   90.00
_cell.angle_gamma   90.00
#
_symmetry.space_group_name_H-M   'P 1'
#
loop_
_entity.id
_entity.type
_entity.pdbx_description
1 polymer ?
#
loop_
_entity_poly.entity_id
_entity_poly.type
_entity_poly.pdbx_seq_one_letter_code
_entity_poly.pdbx_strand_id
1 'polypeptide(L)'
;MTVHGFELPEKYYKRFHQQYISAEEIRKSIQKPEEGRYNILLAHNPVYFEGYALWGADLTLSGHLHGGLMRLPLVGGVISPQVKLFPKYDCGMYEKYGRKLLVTAGLGSHSIAFRINNPAEFMLVELY
;
A
#
# COMPACT_ATOMS: atom_id res chain seq x y z
N MET A 1 0.43 -21.06 2.47
CA MET A 1 0.16 -19.63 2.26
C MET A 1 -0.91 -19.19 3.25
N THR A 2 -0.75 -18.01 3.84
CA THR A 2 -1.72 -17.43 4.76
C THR A 2 -2.00 -15.99 4.35
N VAL A 3 -3.26 -15.58 4.43
CA VAL A 3 -3.69 -14.22 4.09
C VAL A 3 -4.17 -13.53 5.36
N HIS A 4 -3.64 -12.35 5.62
CA HIS A 4 -3.97 -11.51 6.78
C HIS A 4 -4.59 -10.20 6.31
N GLY A 5 -5.64 -9.75 6.98
CA GLY A 5 -6.22 -8.42 6.78
C GLY A 5 -5.76 -7.46 7.88
N PHE A 6 -5.26 -6.29 7.52
CA PHE A 6 -4.89 -5.26 8.47
C PHE A 6 -5.63 -3.96 8.17
N GLU A 7 -6.46 -3.57 9.12
CA GLU A 7 -7.11 -2.26 9.12
C GLU A 7 -6.26 -1.27 9.91
N LEU A 8 -5.86 -0.20 9.22
CA LEU A 8 -5.02 0.84 9.81
C LEU A 8 -5.84 1.64 10.84
N PRO A 9 -5.38 1.78 12.10
CA PRO A 9 -6.07 2.57 13.08
C PRO A 9 -6.30 4.01 12.63
N GLU A 10 -7.46 4.60 12.97
CA GLU A 10 -7.90 5.93 12.52
C GLU A 10 -6.86 7.04 12.77
N LYS A 11 -6.10 6.95 13.86
CA LYS A 11 -5.04 7.90 14.20
C LYS A 11 -4.01 8.09 13.07
N TYR A 12 -3.77 7.07 12.24
CA TYR A 12 -2.81 7.10 11.14
C TYR A 12 -3.33 7.79 9.87
N TYR A 13 -4.61 8.09 9.80
CA TYR A 13 -5.20 8.87 8.71
C TYR A 13 -5.14 10.38 8.96
N LYS A 14 -4.75 10.83 10.15
CA LYS A 14 -4.63 12.26 10.48
C LYS A 14 -3.48 12.91 9.71
N ARG A 15 -3.71 14.12 9.21
CA ARG A 15 -2.87 14.86 8.24
C ARG A 15 -1.40 15.06 8.68
N PHE A 16 -1.13 15.08 9.98
CA PHE A 16 0.20 15.33 10.56
C PHE A 16 0.78 14.12 11.29
N HIS A 17 0.22 12.94 11.11
CA HIS A 17 0.75 11.75 11.76
C HIS A 17 2.02 11.25 11.06
N GLN A 18 2.97 10.72 11.83
CA GLN A 18 4.19 10.11 11.29
C GLN A 18 3.83 8.97 10.31
N GLN A 19 4.50 8.93 9.17
CA GLN A 19 4.30 7.88 8.15
C GLN A 19 5.05 6.59 8.52
N TYR A 20 4.91 6.17 9.77
CA TYR A 20 5.55 4.98 10.31
C TYR A 20 4.61 4.26 11.28
N ILE A 21 4.54 2.96 11.14
CA ILE A 21 3.91 2.05 12.09
C ILE A 21 4.91 0.95 12.44
N SER A 22 5.03 0.61 13.72
CA SER A 22 5.91 -0.46 14.13
C SER A 22 5.29 -1.84 13.87
N ALA A 23 6.13 -2.85 13.65
CA ALA A 23 5.69 -4.24 13.55
C ALA A 23 4.94 -4.69 14.82
N GLU A 24 5.30 -4.15 15.98
CA GLU A 24 4.65 -4.46 17.25
C GLU A 24 3.23 -3.91 17.33
N GLU A 25 2.98 -2.71 16.82
CA GLU A 25 1.62 -2.17 16.73
C GLU A 25 0.73 -3.00 15.81
N ILE A 26 1.28 -3.47 14.69
CA ILE A 26 0.56 -4.38 13.79
C ILE A 26 0.22 -5.68 14.52
N ARG A 27 1.17 -6.25 15.28
CA ARG A 27 0.96 -7.48 16.08
C ARG A 27 -0.10 -7.34 17.17
N LYS A 28 -0.40 -6.13 17.63
CA LYS A 28 -1.51 -5.87 18.57
C LYS A 28 -2.87 -5.95 17.89
N SER A 29 -2.93 -5.72 16.60
CA SER A 29 -4.17 -5.68 15.82
C SER A 29 -4.46 -6.99 15.09
N ILE A 30 -3.42 -7.69 14.66
CA ILE A 30 -3.53 -8.96 13.93
C ILE A 30 -2.50 -9.96 14.46
N GLN A 31 -2.76 -11.24 14.22
CA GLN A 31 -1.85 -12.33 14.62
C GLN A 31 -0.47 -12.18 13.98
N LYS A 32 0.53 -12.82 14.59
CA LYS A 32 1.86 -12.93 13.98
C LYS A 32 1.78 -13.69 12.66
N PRO A 33 2.71 -13.39 11.71
CA PRO A 33 2.81 -14.19 10.50
C PRO A 33 3.13 -15.65 10.84
N GLU A 34 2.57 -16.56 10.06
CA GLU A 34 2.83 -18.01 10.25
C GLU A 34 4.23 -18.36 9.76
N GLU A 35 5.01 -18.96 10.64
CA GLU A 35 6.35 -19.44 10.29
C GLU A 35 6.28 -20.57 9.26
N GLY A 36 7.24 -20.57 8.32
CA GLY A 36 7.29 -21.58 7.25
C GLY A 36 6.20 -21.46 6.18
N ARG A 37 5.38 -20.44 6.22
CA ARG A 37 4.36 -20.14 5.20
C ARG A 37 4.61 -18.81 4.51
N TYR A 38 4.17 -18.71 3.26
CA TYR A 38 4.15 -17.44 2.56
C TYR A 38 2.99 -16.59 3.08
N ASN A 39 3.28 -15.45 3.69
CA ASN A 39 2.33 -14.57 4.34
C ASN A 39 2.00 -13.37 3.46
N ILE A 40 0.73 -13.27 3.07
CA ILE A 40 0.18 -12.13 2.31
C ILE A 40 -0.55 -11.20 3.27
N LEU A 41 -0.23 -9.92 3.23
CA LEU A 41 -0.91 -8.89 3.99
C LEU A 41 -1.78 -8.02 3.07
N LEU A 42 -3.07 -7.95 3.36
CA LEU A 42 -3.99 -7.00 2.76
C LEU A 42 -4.01 -5.75 3.64
N ALA A 43 -3.37 -4.67 3.19
CA ALA A 43 -3.30 -3.42 3.92
C ALA A 43 -3.54 -2.23 2.98
N HIS A 44 -4.61 -1.47 3.23
CA HIS A 44 -5.11 -0.48 2.29
C HIS A 44 -4.08 0.62 1.96
N ASN A 45 -3.36 1.15 2.95
CA ASN A 45 -2.44 2.28 2.78
C ASN A 45 -0.98 1.84 2.59
N PRO A 46 -0.36 2.03 1.41
CA PRO A 46 0.99 1.57 1.12
C PRO A 46 2.10 2.38 1.83
N VAL A 47 1.79 3.54 2.37
CA VAL A 47 2.77 4.44 3.01
C VAL A 47 3.50 3.75 4.17
N TYR A 48 2.85 2.82 4.82
CA TYR A 48 3.36 2.08 5.98
C TYR A 48 4.07 0.77 5.62
N PHE A 49 4.46 0.58 4.36
CA PHE A 49 5.07 -0.66 3.87
C PHE A 49 6.27 -1.12 4.69
N GLU A 50 7.08 -0.21 5.21
CA GLU A 50 8.21 -0.60 6.07
C GLU A 50 7.75 -1.38 7.31
N GLY A 51 6.71 -0.92 7.98
CA GLY A 51 6.12 -1.62 9.12
C GLY A 51 5.55 -2.98 8.73
N TYR A 52 4.91 -3.09 7.58
CA TYR A 52 4.36 -4.36 7.05
C TYR A 52 5.46 -5.37 6.75
N ALA A 53 6.55 -4.92 6.13
CA ALA A 53 7.72 -5.75 5.84
C ALA A 53 8.40 -6.25 7.13
N LEU A 54 8.58 -5.37 8.13
CA LEU A 54 9.14 -5.71 9.43
C LEU A 54 8.21 -6.57 10.28
N TRP A 55 6.89 -6.47 10.09
CA TRP A 55 5.93 -7.39 10.70
C TRP A 55 6.13 -8.81 10.20
N GLY A 56 6.49 -8.99 8.93
CA GLY A 56 6.81 -10.27 8.31
C GLY A 56 5.94 -10.65 7.10
N ALA A 57 5.24 -9.68 6.49
CA ALA A 57 4.56 -9.93 5.22
C ALA A 57 5.57 -10.24 4.12
N ASP A 58 5.41 -11.37 3.42
CA ASP A 58 6.19 -11.69 2.23
C ASP A 58 5.73 -10.87 1.03
N LEU A 59 4.40 -10.68 0.93
CA LEU A 59 3.75 -9.82 -0.04
C LEU A 59 2.69 -8.96 0.65
N THR A 60 2.74 -7.65 0.42
CA THR A 60 1.68 -6.72 0.82
C THR A 60 0.90 -6.28 -0.42
N LEU A 61 -0.42 -6.34 -0.36
CA LEU A 61 -1.31 -5.81 -1.39
C LEU A 61 -1.98 -4.55 -0.87
N SER A 62 -1.84 -3.46 -1.62
CA SER A 62 -2.33 -2.13 -1.23
C SER A 62 -2.99 -1.37 -2.39
N GLY A 63 -3.76 -0.34 -2.04
CA GLY A 63 -4.37 0.60 -2.97
C GLY A 63 -4.24 2.03 -2.47
N HIS A 64 -5.37 2.66 -2.09
CA HIS A 64 -5.50 3.96 -1.43
C HIS A 64 -5.10 5.19 -2.24
N LEU A 65 -3.94 5.20 -2.89
CA LEU A 65 -3.42 6.40 -3.57
C LEU A 65 -3.96 6.55 -4.99
N HIS A 66 -4.71 5.56 -5.48
CA HIS A 66 -5.33 5.53 -6.81
C HIS A 66 -4.36 5.90 -7.96
N GLY A 67 -3.06 5.62 -7.80
CA GLY A 67 -2.02 6.02 -8.74
C GLY A 67 -1.75 7.53 -8.78
N GLY A 68 -2.37 8.31 -7.89
CA GLY A 68 -2.36 9.77 -7.89
C GLY A 68 -3.44 10.40 -8.76
N LEU A 69 -3.67 11.71 -8.62
CA LEU A 69 -4.62 12.48 -9.45
C LEU A 69 -4.08 12.65 -10.87
N MET A 70 -2.77 12.74 -11.05
CA MET A 70 -2.08 12.90 -12.31
C MET A 70 -0.81 12.05 -12.35
N ARG A 71 -0.59 11.36 -13.46
CA ARG A 71 0.65 10.63 -13.75
C ARG A 71 1.37 11.22 -14.94
N LEU A 72 2.69 11.33 -14.85
CA LEU A 72 3.54 11.69 -15.97
C LEU A 72 4.32 10.46 -16.44
N PRO A 73 4.51 10.29 -17.77
CA PRO A 73 5.40 9.27 -18.29
C PRO A 73 6.79 9.38 -17.66
N LEU A 74 7.38 8.25 -17.28
CA LEU A 74 8.71 8.12 -16.65
C LEU A 74 8.82 8.65 -15.20
N VAL A 75 7.89 9.50 -14.74
CA VAL A 75 7.94 10.11 -13.39
C VAL A 75 6.97 9.43 -12.41
N GLY A 76 5.88 8.86 -12.92
CA GLY A 76 4.84 8.25 -12.09
C GLY A 76 3.82 9.25 -11.57
N GLY A 77 3.25 8.99 -10.39
CA GLY A 77 2.25 9.85 -9.76
C GLY A 77 2.85 11.16 -9.28
N VAL A 78 2.32 12.28 -9.74
CA VAL A 78 2.83 13.63 -9.39
C VAL A 78 2.15 14.17 -8.14
N ILE A 79 0.83 13.98 -8.02
CA ILE A 79 0.03 14.50 -6.92
C ILE A 79 -0.85 13.37 -6.38
N SER A 80 -0.73 13.07 -5.08
CA SER A 80 -1.64 12.15 -4.41
C SER A 80 -3.00 12.81 -4.13
N PRO A 81 -4.07 12.03 -3.88
CA PRO A 81 -5.35 12.57 -3.44
C PRO A 81 -5.27 13.42 -2.17
N GLN A 82 -4.24 13.22 -1.37
CA GLN A 82 -3.94 13.98 -0.14
C GLN A 82 -3.10 15.24 -0.41
N VAL A 83 -2.94 15.65 -1.69
CA VAL A 83 -2.15 16.82 -2.13
C VAL A 83 -0.67 16.71 -1.74
N LYS A 84 -0.12 15.49 -1.67
CA LYS A 84 1.32 15.28 -1.54
C LYS A 84 1.94 15.12 -2.90
N LEU A 85 3.03 15.83 -3.14
CA LEU A 85 3.82 15.72 -4.37
C LEU A 85 4.69 14.46 -4.30
N PHE A 86 4.77 13.74 -5.42
CA PHE A 86 5.62 12.57 -5.63
C PHE A 86 5.48 11.51 -4.54
N PRO A 87 4.29 10.88 -4.39
CA PRO A 87 4.09 9.84 -3.38
C PRO A 87 5.03 8.66 -3.64
N LYS A 88 5.69 8.19 -2.58
CA LYS A 88 6.72 7.15 -2.66
C LYS A 88 6.21 5.81 -3.24
N TYR A 89 4.95 5.47 -2.97
CA TYR A 89 4.34 4.20 -3.39
C TYR A 89 3.03 4.47 -4.12
N ASP A 90 3.11 5.01 -5.33
CA ASP A 90 1.94 5.44 -6.09
C ASP A 90 1.19 4.29 -6.78
N CYS A 91 1.91 3.43 -7.48
CA CYS A 91 1.37 2.27 -8.21
C CYS A 91 2.54 1.38 -8.66
N GLY A 92 2.31 0.08 -8.75
CA GLY A 92 3.30 -0.91 -9.19
C GLY A 92 3.88 -1.73 -8.06
N MET A 93 5.03 -2.36 -8.31
CA MET A 93 5.69 -3.25 -7.37
C MET A 93 6.93 -2.59 -6.77
N TYR A 94 7.05 -2.71 -5.46
CA TYR A 94 8.18 -2.21 -4.66
C TYR A 94 8.76 -3.34 -3.81
N GLU A 95 10.03 -3.22 -3.45
CA GLU A 95 10.70 -4.20 -2.60
C GLU A 95 11.47 -3.48 -1.49
N LYS A 96 11.41 -4.02 -0.28
CA LYS A 96 12.19 -3.60 0.88
C LYS A 96 12.42 -4.77 1.84
N TYR A 97 13.63 -4.96 2.30
CA TYR A 97 14.02 -6.07 3.19
C TYR A 97 13.68 -7.46 2.63
N GLY A 98 13.80 -7.64 1.30
CA GLY A 98 13.41 -8.88 0.61
C GLY A 98 11.89 -9.16 0.63
N ARG A 99 11.07 -8.17 1.01
CA ARG A 99 9.61 -8.24 1.03
C ARG A 99 9.02 -7.38 -0.06
N LYS A 100 7.88 -7.80 -0.60
CA LYS A 100 7.26 -7.14 -1.75
C LYS A 100 5.99 -6.39 -1.36
N LEU A 101 5.80 -5.24 -2.00
CA LEU A 101 4.56 -4.47 -1.96
C LEU A 101 4.03 -4.31 -3.38
N LEU A 102 2.77 -4.63 -3.58
CA LEU A 102 2.06 -4.39 -4.83
C LEU A 102 0.97 -3.35 -4.57
N VAL A 103 1.03 -2.23 -5.28
CA VAL A 103 0.08 -1.12 -5.18
C VAL A 103 -0.69 -1.00 -6.48
N THR A 104 -2.01 -1.08 -6.42
CA THR A 104 -2.89 -0.86 -7.58
C THR A 104 -3.47 0.55 -7.58
N ALA A 105 -3.64 1.12 -8.79
CA ALA A 105 -4.39 2.34 -8.99
C ALA A 105 -5.90 2.15 -8.77
N GLY A 106 -6.39 0.90 -8.80
CA GLY A 106 -7.78 0.55 -8.56
C GLY A 106 -8.75 1.04 -9.63
N LEU A 107 -10.01 0.63 -9.49
CA LEU A 107 -11.10 0.98 -10.42
C LEU A 107 -11.82 2.28 -10.02
N GLY A 108 -11.82 2.62 -8.73
CA GLY A 108 -12.51 3.77 -8.17
C GLY A 108 -11.77 5.09 -8.35
N SER A 109 -12.48 6.20 -8.19
CA SER A 109 -11.91 7.54 -8.02
C SER A 109 -12.00 7.96 -6.55
N HIS A 110 -11.10 8.84 -6.14
CA HIS A 110 -11.16 9.48 -4.82
C HIS A 110 -12.26 10.58 -4.80
N SER A 111 -12.35 11.33 -3.71
CA SER A 111 -13.28 12.47 -3.51
C SER A 111 -13.29 13.48 -4.69
N ILE A 112 -12.19 13.58 -5.40
CA ILE A 112 -12.11 14.30 -6.68
C ILE A 112 -12.12 13.24 -7.78
N ALA A 113 -13.24 13.14 -8.51
CA ALA A 113 -13.45 12.20 -9.62
C ALA A 113 -12.66 12.63 -10.87
N PHE A 114 -11.35 12.76 -10.75
CA PHE A 114 -10.49 13.29 -11.80
C PHE A 114 -9.17 12.52 -11.86
N ARG A 115 -8.87 11.96 -13.03
CA ARG A 115 -7.63 11.24 -13.31
C ARG A 115 -7.05 11.73 -14.65
N ILE A 116 -5.79 12.18 -14.64
CA ILE A 116 -5.04 12.50 -15.86
C ILE A 116 -3.98 11.45 -16.08
N ASN A 117 -3.98 10.83 -17.26
CA ASN A 117 -3.03 9.77 -17.65
C ASN A 117 -2.91 8.64 -16.61
N ASN A 118 -4.00 8.38 -15.90
CA ASN A 118 -4.07 7.38 -14.83
C ASN A 118 -5.34 6.52 -15.02
N PRO A 119 -5.35 5.56 -15.95
CA PRO A 119 -6.50 4.71 -16.22
C PRO A 119 -6.87 3.86 -14.99
N ALA A 120 -8.12 3.43 -14.95
CA ALA A 120 -8.56 2.44 -13.98
C ALA A 120 -7.80 1.12 -14.19
N GLU A 121 -7.43 0.46 -13.10
CA GLU A 121 -6.59 -0.73 -13.11
C GLU A 121 -7.09 -1.79 -12.13
N PHE A 122 -6.99 -3.04 -12.54
CA PHE A 122 -7.01 -4.18 -11.63
C PHE A 122 -5.78 -5.04 -11.90
N MET A 123 -5.30 -5.76 -10.89
CA MET A 123 -4.12 -6.61 -10.99
C MET A 123 -4.50 -8.06 -10.72
N LEU A 124 -4.05 -8.97 -11.60
CA LEU A 124 -4.06 -10.40 -11.36
C LEU A 124 -2.67 -10.79 -10.82
N VAL A 125 -2.66 -11.41 -9.65
CA VAL A 125 -1.42 -11.89 -9.00
C VAL A 125 -1.43 -13.41 -9.02
N GLU A 126 -0.45 -14.00 -9.71
CA GLU A 126 -0.23 -15.44 -9.72
C GLU A 126 0.98 -15.77 -8.84
N LEU A 127 0.84 -16.76 -7.98
CA LEU A 127 1.90 -17.25 -7.07
C LEU A 127 2.25 -18.68 -7.45
N TYR A 128 3.52 -18.90 -7.72
CA TYR A 128 4.05 -20.21 -8.10
C TYR A 128 4.91 -20.80 -6.99
#